data_cd6f4404fb23bc7917a9c4be12f005f3
#
_entry.id   cd6f4404fb23bc7917a9c4be12f005f3
#
_cell.length_a   1.000
_cell.length_b   1.000
_cell.length_c   1.000
_cell.angle_alpha   90.00
_cell.angle_beta   90.00
_cell.angle_gamma   90.00
#
_symmetry.space_group_name_H-M   'P 1'
#
loop_
_entity.id
_entity.type
_entity.pdbx_description
1 polymer ?
#
loop_
_entity_poly.entity_id
_entity_poly.type
_entity_poly.pdbx_seq_one_letter_code
_entity_poly.pdbx_strand_id
1 'polypeptide(L)'
;MFLKRRSTKGHELTRNVVSEVWCDFVDRVSSRLRQQPHRECVSLWLTMLLLALAILFGVAPATVAQSKPDKDYLVYVLSEAADTISLIRFGPGGARVDHEVPTGDMPIDIDGPHGIAISRDQEFYYVSLAHGRPFGTVWKYSTKDDRVLGRTTLGLFPATMDLSRDGSLLYVVNFNLHGDMAPSSVSVVATEPMLEVARIQTCAMPHGSRLNPQGTRHYSVCMMDDMLVEIDTATLKVSRHFLLTKGREMGMSGPPVAKKTDGPPAKHLDMGGHGMEPPKPGDISCSPTWAQPSTSGSSIFVACNKSDEIVEVDAAKWSVTRRIPARPGVYNLAITKDGTHLLATNKRDQSVSIIELKSGRELARIPTRRKVLHGVVVSPDDRYAFVSVEGVGSEPGTVEIIDLAALKIVASVDVPEEAAGIEFLRIEPAK
;
A
#
# COMPACT_ATOMS: atom_id res chain seq x y z
N MET A 1 -17.56 -44.25 -27.68
CA MET A 1 -16.88 -44.86 -28.83
C MET A 1 -15.79 -43.91 -29.29
N PHE A 2 -14.56 -44.40 -29.32
CA PHE A 2 -13.29 -43.76 -29.74
C PHE A 2 -12.62 -42.69 -28.84
N LEU A 3 -11.77 -43.23 -27.96
CA LEU A 3 -10.52 -42.65 -27.49
C LEU A 3 -9.54 -42.37 -28.66
N LYS A 4 -8.81 -41.24 -28.62
CA LYS A 4 -7.51 -41.14 -29.28
C LYS A 4 -6.48 -40.48 -28.39
N ARG A 5 -5.51 -41.27 -27.92
CA ARG A 5 -4.24 -40.88 -27.30
C ARG A 5 -3.38 -40.05 -28.28
N ARG A 6 -2.70 -39.03 -27.82
CA ARG A 6 -1.41 -38.51 -28.36
C ARG A 6 -0.52 -38.23 -27.16
N SER A 7 0.39 -39.00 -26.94
CA SER A 7 1.79 -39.17 -27.29
C SER A 7 2.70 -38.06 -26.79
N THR A 8 3.37 -38.40 -25.70
CA THR A 8 4.58 -37.77 -25.11
C THR A 8 5.76 -37.86 -26.09
N LYS A 9 6.18 -36.74 -26.69
CA LYS A 9 7.49 -36.54 -27.32
C LYS A 9 7.90 -35.08 -27.14
N GLY A 10 8.57 -34.78 -26.08
CA GLY A 10 9.05 -33.42 -25.82
C GLY A 10 10.24 -33.33 -24.86
N HIS A 11 10.58 -34.38 -24.16
CA HIS A 11 11.62 -34.33 -23.11
C HIS A 11 12.95 -35.00 -23.45
N GLU A 12 13.10 -35.59 -24.63
CA GLU A 12 14.34 -36.31 -24.98
C GLU A 12 15.33 -35.51 -25.85
N LEU A 13 14.87 -34.42 -26.47
CA LEU A 13 15.72 -33.59 -27.35
C LEU A 13 16.64 -32.59 -26.64
N THR A 14 16.35 -32.25 -25.41
CA THR A 14 17.16 -31.25 -24.65
C THR A 14 18.33 -31.87 -23.89
N ARG A 15 18.32 -33.18 -23.62
CA ARG A 15 19.45 -33.83 -22.91
C ARG A 15 20.63 -34.15 -23.81
N ASN A 16 20.41 -34.42 -25.09
CA ASN A 16 21.49 -34.82 -26.02
C ASN A 16 22.31 -33.62 -26.51
N VAL A 17 21.70 -32.43 -26.66
CA VAL A 17 22.44 -31.25 -27.14
C VAL A 17 23.41 -30.69 -26.10
N VAL A 18 23.09 -30.80 -24.81
CA VAL A 18 23.98 -30.32 -23.74
C VAL A 18 25.19 -31.25 -23.54
N SER A 19 25.02 -32.56 -23.75
CA SER A 19 26.12 -33.54 -23.63
C SER A 19 27.13 -33.42 -24.78
N GLU A 20 26.69 -33.18 -26.00
CA GLU A 20 27.59 -33.03 -27.18
C GLU A 20 28.43 -31.72 -27.11
N VAL A 21 27.81 -30.63 -26.65
CA VAL A 21 28.55 -29.33 -26.48
C VAL A 21 29.61 -29.44 -25.38
N TRP A 22 29.36 -30.22 -24.32
CA TRP A 22 30.37 -30.43 -23.27
C TRP A 22 31.52 -31.35 -23.71
N CYS A 23 31.26 -32.39 -24.47
CA CYS A 23 32.33 -33.24 -25.00
C CYS A 23 33.23 -32.50 -25.98
N ASP A 24 32.68 -31.69 -26.89
CA ASP A 24 33.46 -30.86 -27.81
C ASP A 24 34.30 -29.75 -27.12
N PHE A 25 33.81 -29.22 -26.01
CA PHE A 25 34.58 -28.23 -25.18
C PHE A 25 35.72 -28.89 -24.45
N VAL A 26 35.53 -30.09 -23.86
CA VAL A 26 36.57 -30.84 -23.15
C VAL A 26 37.67 -31.30 -24.11
N ASP A 27 37.31 -31.73 -25.29
CA ASP A 27 38.31 -32.17 -26.31
C ASP A 27 39.13 -31.01 -26.90
N ARG A 28 38.56 -29.82 -27.07
CA ARG A 28 39.29 -28.61 -27.50
C ARG A 28 40.24 -28.08 -26.44
N VAL A 29 39.89 -28.23 -25.17
CA VAL A 29 40.77 -27.82 -24.07
C VAL A 29 41.91 -28.81 -23.89
N SER A 30 41.64 -30.11 -23.99
CA SER A 30 42.65 -31.17 -23.84
C SER A 30 43.67 -31.21 -25.00
N SER A 31 43.26 -30.85 -26.22
CA SER A 31 44.18 -30.83 -27.40
C SER A 31 45.15 -29.62 -27.37
N ARG A 32 44.75 -28.51 -26.73
CA ARG A 32 45.66 -27.34 -26.56
C ARG A 32 46.66 -27.50 -25.42
N LEU A 33 46.43 -28.36 -24.45
CA LEU A 33 47.31 -28.62 -23.30
C LEU A 33 48.45 -29.60 -23.62
N ARG A 34 48.44 -30.32 -24.80
CA ARG A 34 49.51 -31.22 -25.18
C ARG A 34 50.70 -30.61 -25.89
N GLN A 35 50.69 -29.30 -26.17
CA GLN A 35 51.74 -28.65 -26.95
C GLN A 35 52.59 -27.61 -26.15
N GLN A 36 52.59 -27.62 -24.83
CA GLN A 36 53.46 -26.73 -24.03
C GLN A 36 54.40 -27.48 -23.10
N PRO A 37 55.67 -27.00 -22.92
CA PRO A 37 56.68 -27.69 -22.12
C PRO A 37 56.40 -27.61 -20.62
N HIS A 38 56.73 -28.70 -19.93
CA HIS A 38 56.39 -29.10 -18.55
C HIS A 38 56.69 -28.11 -17.40
N ARG A 39 57.13 -26.87 -17.62
CA ARG A 39 57.43 -25.91 -16.55
C ARG A 39 56.33 -24.92 -16.21
N GLU A 40 55.36 -24.72 -17.09
CA GLU A 40 54.25 -23.78 -16.80
C GLU A 40 52.97 -24.44 -16.24
N CYS A 41 52.84 -25.75 -16.42
CA CYS A 41 51.66 -26.49 -15.91
C CYS A 41 51.55 -26.50 -14.37
N VAL A 42 52.66 -26.49 -13.63
CA VAL A 42 52.63 -26.56 -12.16
C VAL A 42 52.10 -25.23 -11.58
N SER A 43 52.42 -24.10 -12.21
CA SER A 43 51.95 -22.78 -11.75
C SER A 43 50.44 -22.60 -11.98
N LEU A 44 49.91 -23.09 -13.12
CA LEU A 44 48.47 -23.01 -13.39
C LEU A 44 47.63 -23.93 -12.47
N TRP A 45 48.15 -25.12 -12.15
CA TRP A 45 47.46 -26.02 -11.20
C TRP A 45 47.46 -25.49 -9.77
N LEU A 46 48.55 -24.81 -9.34
CA LEU A 46 48.55 -24.17 -8.02
C LEU A 46 47.61 -22.96 -7.96
N THR A 47 47.52 -22.16 -9.01
CA THR A 47 46.58 -21.05 -9.05
C THR A 47 45.13 -21.49 -9.14
N MET A 48 44.81 -22.53 -9.89
CA MET A 48 43.47 -23.15 -9.93
C MET A 48 43.12 -23.79 -8.60
N LEU A 49 44.06 -24.45 -7.93
CA LEU A 49 43.83 -25.02 -6.60
C LEU A 49 43.63 -23.95 -5.53
N LEU A 50 44.37 -22.85 -5.60
CA LEU A 50 44.18 -21.70 -4.69
C LEU A 50 42.86 -20.95 -4.95
N LEU A 51 42.42 -20.83 -6.22
CA LEU A 51 41.10 -20.32 -6.54
C LEU A 51 39.96 -21.27 -6.08
N ALA A 52 40.15 -22.56 -6.25
CA ALA A 52 39.16 -23.57 -5.77
C ALA A 52 39.12 -23.62 -4.23
N LEU A 53 40.23 -23.46 -3.53
CA LEU A 53 40.26 -23.32 -2.08
C LEU A 53 39.65 -21.97 -1.63
N ALA A 54 39.86 -20.87 -2.34
CA ALA A 54 39.22 -19.59 -2.04
C ALA A 54 37.72 -19.62 -2.25
N ILE A 55 37.20 -20.45 -3.16
CA ILE A 55 35.77 -20.71 -3.36
C ILE A 55 35.22 -21.64 -2.27
N LEU A 56 36.01 -22.60 -1.77
CA LEU A 56 35.64 -23.49 -0.68
C LEU A 56 35.72 -22.84 0.71
N PHE A 57 36.59 -21.86 0.90
CA PHE A 57 36.59 -20.96 2.06
C PHE A 57 35.85 -19.66 1.79
N GLY A 58 35.03 -19.64 0.71
CA GLY A 58 34.14 -18.53 0.39
C GLY A 58 33.33 -18.21 1.63
N VAL A 59 33.49 -16.97 2.04
CA VAL A 59 32.70 -16.28 3.07
C VAL A 59 31.28 -16.78 2.99
N ALA A 60 30.88 -17.66 3.90
CA ALA A 60 29.48 -17.98 4.11
C ALA A 60 28.78 -16.61 4.23
N PRO A 61 27.72 -16.32 3.46
CA PRO A 61 27.00 -15.07 3.66
C PRO A 61 26.72 -15.02 5.16
N ALA A 62 27.21 -13.97 5.82
CA ALA A 62 26.89 -13.75 7.21
C ALA A 62 25.36 -13.79 7.25
N THR A 63 24.78 -14.88 7.72
CA THR A 63 23.39 -14.94 8.06
C THR A 63 23.26 -13.89 9.13
N VAL A 64 22.76 -12.71 8.75
CA VAL A 64 22.31 -11.72 9.72
C VAL A 64 21.30 -12.48 10.55
N ALA A 65 21.72 -12.90 11.72
CA ALA A 65 20.85 -13.58 12.66
C ALA A 65 19.68 -12.64 12.85
N GLN A 66 18.49 -13.07 12.44
CA GLN A 66 17.28 -12.29 12.54
C GLN A 66 17.10 -11.98 14.02
N SER A 67 17.49 -10.79 14.45
CA SER A 67 17.33 -10.37 15.83
C SER A 67 15.83 -10.26 16.07
N LYS A 68 15.29 -11.14 16.91
CA LYS A 68 13.93 -10.98 17.40
C LYS A 68 13.79 -9.56 17.95
N PRO A 69 12.61 -8.94 17.80
CA PRO A 69 12.39 -7.64 18.42
C PRO A 69 12.62 -7.73 19.92
N ASP A 70 13.23 -6.71 20.51
CA ASP A 70 13.50 -6.56 21.94
C ASP A 70 12.37 -5.81 22.66
N LYS A 71 11.40 -5.31 21.90
CA LYS A 71 10.24 -4.54 22.35
C LYS A 71 8.98 -5.09 21.72
N ASP A 72 7.83 -4.71 22.27
CA ASP A 72 6.54 -4.98 21.69
C ASP A 72 6.09 -3.82 20.79
N TYR A 73 5.68 -4.15 19.57
CA TYR A 73 5.10 -3.26 18.57
C TYR A 73 3.60 -3.53 18.51
N LEU A 74 2.79 -2.49 18.70
CA LEU A 74 1.34 -2.58 18.76
C LEU A 74 0.72 -1.90 17.54
N VAL A 75 -0.19 -2.62 16.88
CA VAL A 75 -0.83 -2.18 15.64
C VAL A 75 -2.29 -2.57 15.69
N TYR A 76 -3.20 -1.61 15.40
CA TYR A 76 -4.60 -1.92 15.15
C TYR A 76 -4.81 -2.29 13.69
N VAL A 77 -5.64 -3.31 13.46
CA VAL A 77 -6.15 -3.69 12.15
C VAL A 77 -7.65 -3.86 12.20
N LEU A 78 -8.33 -3.45 11.13
CA LEU A 78 -9.78 -3.51 10.99
C LEU A 78 -10.16 -4.66 10.08
N SER A 79 -11.13 -5.46 10.49
CA SER A 79 -11.71 -6.56 9.70
C SER A 79 -13.11 -6.17 9.29
N GLU A 80 -13.26 -5.75 8.02
CA GLU A 80 -14.45 -5.08 7.50
C GLU A 80 -15.68 -6.02 7.46
N ALA A 81 -15.50 -7.26 6.99
CA ALA A 81 -16.59 -8.23 6.93
C ALA A 81 -16.96 -8.84 8.29
N ALA A 82 -16.11 -8.69 9.29
CA ALA A 82 -16.30 -9.28 10.61
C ALA A 82 -16.64 -8.27 11.71
N ASP A 83 -16.82 -6.99 11.36
CA ASP A 83 -17.09 -5.90 12.30
C ASP A 83 -16.16 -5.89 13.52
N THR A 84 -14.87 -6.05 13.28
CA THR A 84 -13.89 -6.27 14.36
C THR A 84 -12.66 -5.37 14.20
N ILE A 85 -12.19 -4.83 15.31
CA ILE A 85 -10.91 -4.18 15.47
C ILE A 85 -10.00 -5.15 16.23
N SER A 86 -8.88 -5.59 15.64
CA SER A 86 -7.91 -6.43 16.31
C SER A 86 -6.68 -5.63 16.72
N LEU A 87 -6.24 -5.71 17.97
CA LEU A 87 -4.93 -5.22 18.40
C LEU A 87 -3.90 -6.32 18.21
N ILE A 88 -2.92 -6.08 17.35
CA ILE A 88 -1.82 -6.98 17.09
C ILE A 88 -0.63 -6.58 17.94
N ARG A 89 -0.02 -7.56 18.60
CA ARG A 89 1.23 -7.42 19.33
C ARG A 89 2.32 -8.24 18.66
N PHE A 90 3.41 -7.58 18.30
CA PHE A 90 4.61 -8.23 17.76
C PHE A 90 5.82 -7.92 18.63
N GLY A 91 6.44 -8.93 19.20
CA GLY A 91 7.53 -8.79 20.16
C GLY A 91 8.44 -10.01 20.21
N PRO A 92 9.26 -10.17 21.27
CA PRO A 92 10.17 -11.31 21.44
C PRO A 92 9.47 -12.67 21.40
N GLY A 93 8.18 -12.69 21.79
CA GLY A 93 7.31 -13.88 21.76
C GLY A 93 6.70 -14.19 20.39
N GLY A 94 6.99 -13.38 19.35
CA GLY A 94 6.36 -13.48 18.03
C GLY A 94 5.20 -12.51 17.86
N ALA A 95 4.37 -12.76 16.84
CA ALA A 95 3.17 -11.97 16.56
C ALA A 95 1.91 -12.72 17.01
N ARG A 96 0.96 -11.99 17.60
CA ARG A 96 -0.35 -12.53 18.02
C ARG A 96 -1.41 -11.43 18.03
N VAL A 97 -2.67 -11.82 17.98
CA VAL A 97 -3.79 -10.97 18.40
C VAL A 97 -3.71 -10.84 19.92
N ASP A 98 -3.66 -9.61 20.41
CA ASP A 98 -3.66 -9.31 21.85
C ASP A 98 -5.09 -9.34 22.39
N HIS A 99 -5.99 -8.66 21.69
CA HIS A 99 -7.45 -8.72 21.89
C HIS A 99 -8.21 -8.18 20.68
N GLU A 100 -9.52 -8.37 20.69
CA GLU A 100 -10.45 -7.92 19.65
C GLU A 100 -11.58 -7.09 20.25
N VAL A 101 -12.03 -6.09 19.49
CA VAL A 101 -13.09 -5.15 19.86
C VAL A 101 -14.16 -5.20 18.79
N PRO A 102 -15.40 -5.59 19.10
CA PRO A 102 -16.50 -5.54 18.14
C PRO A 102 -16.86 -4.10 17.82
N THR A 103 -17.29 -3.85 16.58
CA THR A 103 -17.79 -2.54 16.13
C THR A 103 -19.27 -2.59 15.83
N GLY A 104 -19.90 -1.41 15.73
CA GLY A 104 -21.32 -1.29 15.40
C GLY A 104 -22.25 -1.40 16.61
N ASP A 105 -23.53 -1.06 16.37
CA ASP A 105 -24.56 -1.10 17.40
C ASP A 105 -25.31 -2.45 17.44
N MET A 106 -25.36 -3.16 16.33
CA MET A 106 -26.18 -4.37 16.14
C MET A 106 -25.33 -5.51 15.54
N PRO A 107 -25.18 -6.65 16.22
CA PRO A 107 -24.37 -7.77 15.71
C PRO A 107 -24.85 -8.41 14.40
N ILE A 108 -26.04 -8.05 13.93
CA ILE A 108 -26.63 -8.60 12.70
C ILE A 108 -26.40 -7.70 11.47
N ASP A 109 -26.09 -6.44 11.69
CA ASP A 109 -25.82 -5.48 10.62
C ASP A 109 -24.31 -5.41 10.40
N ILE A 110 -23.85 -5.48 9.16
CA ILE A 110 -22.44 -5.25 8.83
C ILE A 110 -22.22 -3.75 8.77
N ASP A 111 -21.46 -3.22 9.73
CA ASP A 111 -21.10 -1.81 9.81
C ASP A 111 -19.80 -1.50 9.05
N GLY A 112 -18.93 -2.48 8.88
CA GLY A 112 -17.71 -2.44 8.05
C GLY A 112 -16.69 -1.42 8.52
N PRO A 113 -15.88 -1.70 9.56
CA PRO A 113 -14.80 -0.83 9.97
C PRO A 113 -13.72 -0.77 8.87
N HIS A 114 -13.48 0.41 8.27
CA HIS A 114 -12.65 0.52 7.08
C HIS A 114 -11.38 1.38 7.28
N GLY A 115 -11.51 2.59 7.81
CA GLY A 115 -10.40 3.50 8.05
C GLY A 115 -10.12 3.70 9.53
N ILE A 116 -8.86 3.91 9.88
CA ILE A 116 -8.43 4.16 11.25
C ILE A 116 -7.40 5.28 11.31
N ALA A 117 -7.47 6.09 12.37
CA ALA A 117 -6.45 7.07 12.74
C ALA A 117 -6.25 7.05 14.27
N ILE A 118 -5.01 7.30 14.71
CA ILE A 118 -4.66 7.32 16.14
C ILE A 118 -4.18 8.72 16.51
N SER A 119 -4.65 9.23 17.67
CA SER A 119 -4.20 10.51 18.18
C SER A 119 -2.70 10.49 18.54
N ARG A 120 -2.02 11.64 18.42
CA ARG A 120 -0.56 11.72 18.63
C ARG A 120 -0.13 11.39 20.06
N ASP A 121 -0.98 11.71 21.03
CA ASP A 121 -0.79 11.31 22.43
C ASP A 121 -1.06 9.83 22.69
N GLN A 122 -1.60 9.13 21.67
CA GLN A 122 -1.99 7.73 21.74
C GLN A 122 -3.08 7.42 22.75
N GLU A 123 -3.87 8.42 23.14
CA GLU A 123 -4.99 8.25 24.09
C GLU A 123 -6.28 7.83 23.38
N PHE A 124 -6.42 8.18 22.09
CA PHE A 124 -7.62 7.93 21.32
C PHE A 124 -7.31 7.30 19.96
N TYR A 125 -8.25 6.52 19.46
CA TYR A 125 -8.29 6.12 18.06
C TYR A 125 -9.69 6.32 17.48
N TYR A 126 -9.73 6.52 16.17
CA TYR A 126 -10.96 6.81 15.42
C TYR A 126 -11.10 5.77 14.33
N VAL A 127 -12.33 5.22 14.17
CA VAL A 127 -12.63 4.19 13.18
C VAL A 127 -13.84 4.63 12.38
N SER A 128 -13.75 4.59 11.04
CA SER A 128 -14.90 4.76 10.17
C SER A 128 -15.65 3.44 10.03
N LEU A 129 -16.98 3.49 10.16
CA LEU A 129 -17.88 2.40 9.85
C LEU A 129 -18.54 2.72 8.51
N ALA A 130 -18.16 1.97 7.47
CA ALA A 130 -18.35 2.35 6.09
C ALA A 130 -19.72 1.96 5.51
N HIS A 131 -20.31 0.84 5.98
CA HIS A 131 -21.50 0.24 5.38
C HIS A 131 -22.84 0.72 5.94
N GLY A 132 -22.86 1.69 6.84
CA GLY A 132 -24.08 2.29 7.39
C GLY A 132 -25.04 2.80 6.31
N ARG A 133 -26.36 2.67 6.53
CA ARG A 133 -27.41 3.12 5.62
C ARG A 133 -28.28 4.19 6.27
N PRO A 134 -28.55 5.32 5.61
CA PRO A 134 -28.03 5.77 4.30
C PRO A 134 -26.62 6.35 4.35
N PHE A 135 -26.04 6.54 5.55
CA PHE A 135 -24.75 7.19 5.77
C PHE A 135 -23.90 6.35 6.71
N GLY A 136 -22.57 6.41 6.50
CA GLY A 136 -21.63 5.82 7.44
C GLY A 136 -21.34 6.74 8.63
N THR A 137 -20.55 6.26 9.54
CA THR A 137 -20.22 6.95 10.79
C THR A 137 -18.71 6.92 11.06
N VAL A 138 -18.23 7.79 11.94
CA VAL A 138 -16.91 7.67 12.55
C VAL A 138 -17.09 7.62 14.07
N TRP A 139 -16.37 6.69 14.70
CA TRP A 139 -16.41 6.47 16.14
C TRP A 139 -15.05 6.78 16.76
N LYS A 140 -15.07 7.39 17.95
CA LYS A 140 -13.92 7.68 18.79
C LYS A 140 -13.85 6.68 19.93
N TYR A 141 -12.68 6.06 20.10
CA TYR A 141 -12.40 5.08 21.15
C TYR A 141 -11.25 5.55 22.05
N SER A 142 -11.25 5.10 23.30
CA SER A 142 -10.11 5.19 24.21
C SER A 142 -9.14 4.06 23.93
N THR A 143 -7.83 4.33 23.79
CA THR A 143 -6.81 3.27 23.65
C THR A 143 -6.54 2.51 24.95
N LYS A 144 -7.05 3.00 26.08
CA LYS A 144 -6.83 2.40 27.39
C LYS A 144 -7.72 1.19 27.64
N ASP A 145 -8.97 1.27 27.18
CA ASP A 145 -10.02 0.30 27.53
C ASP A 145 -11.01 0.05 26.37
N ASP A 146 -10.69 0.54 25.17
CA ASP A 146 -11.45 0.43 23.92
C ASP A 146 -12.92 0.90 24.03
N ARG A 147 -13.21 1.73 25.04
CA ARG A 147 -14.55 2.27 25.24
C ARG A 147 -14.86 3.35 24.20
N VAL A 148 -16.05 3.29 23.61
CA VAL A 148 -16.57 4.33 22.72
C VAL A 148 -16.79 5.61 23.52
N LEU A 149 -16.19 6.72 23.06
CA LEU A 149 -16.27 8.04 23.67
C LEU A 149 -17.19 8.99 22.92
N GLY A 150 -17.43 8.73 21.65
CA GLY A 150 -18.28 9.56 20.82
C GLY A 150 -18.38 9.02 19.40
N ARG A 151 -19.36 9.51 18.65
CA ARG A 151 -19.56 9.15 17.24
C ARG A 151 -20.26 10.27 16.50
N THR A 152 -20.11 10.30 15.17
CA THR A 152 -20.85 11.22 14.31
C THR A 152 -21.16 10.58 12.96
N THR A 153 -22.29 10.96 12.38
CA THR A 153 -22.69 10.54 11.02
C THR A 153 -21.97 11.39 9.99
N LEU A 154 -21.49 10.76 8.94
CA LEU A 154 -20.75 11.39 7.83
C LEU A 154 -21.46 11.18 6.50
N GLY A 155 -20.72 11.16 5.39
CA GLY A 155 -21.24 10.81 4.08
C GLY A 155 -21.36 9.31 3.86
N LEU A 156 -21.59 8.92 2.61
CA LEU A 156 -21.66 7.51 2.22
C LEU A 156 -20.25 6.91 2.18
N PHE A 157 -20.09 5.75 2.81
CA PHE A 157 -18.87 4.98 2.87
C PHE A 157 -17.66 5.83 3.31
N PRO A 158 -17.61 6.33 4.58
CA PRO A 158 -16.42 6.97 5.09
C PRO A 158 -15.29 5.95 5.12
N ALA A 159 -14.19 6.26 4.42
CA ALA A 159 -13.06 5.36 4.22
C ALA A 159 -11.83 5.84 5.01
N THR A 160 -10.82 6.33 4.30
CA THR A 160 -9.57 6.75 4.92
C THR A 160 -9.70 8.06 5.69
N MET A 161 -8.86 8.24 6.69
CA MET A 161 -8.84 9.45 7.51
C MET A 161 -7.44 9.83 7.97
N ASP A 162 -7.28 11.09 8.38
CA ASP A 162 -6.06 11.59 8.99
C ASP A 162 -6.36 12.72 9.98
N LEU A 163 -5.54 12.86 11.02
CA LEU A 163 -5.70 13.84 12.08
C LEU A 163 -4.84 15.09 11.86
N SER A 164 -5.40 16.27 12.16
CA SER A 164 -4.62 17.50 12.27
C SER A 164 -3.48 17.35 13.28
N ARG A 165 -2.44 18.18 13.14
CA ARG A 165 -1.24 18.06 14.00
C ARG A 165 -1.54 18.21 15.50
N ASP A 166 -2.52 19.03 15.84
CA ASP A 166 -2.98 19.27 17.21
C ASP A 166 -4.04 18.26 17.67
N GLY A 167 -4.45 17.35 16.78
CA GLY A 167 -5.48 16.36 17.06
C GLY A 167 -6.90 16.91 17.13
N SER A 168 -7.12 18.20 16.88
CA SER A 168 -8.43 18.85 17.03
C SER A 168 -9.42 18.55 15.90
N LEU A 169 -8.89 18.24 14.70
CA LEU A 169 -9.69 17.96 13.50
C LEU A 169 -9.33 16.61 12.90
N LEU A 170 -10.34 15.86 12.50
CA LEU A 170 -10.21 14.61 11.75
C LEU A 170 -10.77 14.84 10.33
N TYR A 171 -9.97 14.56 9.31
CA TYR A 171 -10.34 14.61 7.91
C TYR A 171 -10.73 13.22 7.46
N VAL A 172 -11.99 13.00 7.07
CA VAL A 172 -12.52 11.69 6.69
C VAL A 172 -13.02 11.72 5.25
N VAL A 173 -12.52 10.86 4.41
CA VAL A 173 -12.95 10.72 3.02
C VAL A 173 -14.24 9.93 2.96
N ASN A 174 -15.27 10.48 2.32
CA ASN A 174 -16.50 9.78 2.00
C ASN A 174 -16.35 9.14 0.61
N PHE A 175 -15.95 7.87 0.56
CA PHE A 175 -15.61 7.17 -0.68
C PHE A 175 -16.81 6.98 -1.63
N ASN A 176 -18.03 6.84 -1.06
CA ASN A 176 -19.27 6.66 -1.82
C ASN A 176 -19.27 5.40 -2.72
N LEU A 177 -18.65 4.31 -2.26
CA LEU A 177 -18.45 3.09 -3.05
C LEU A 177 -19.77 2.49 -3.60
N HIS A 178 -20.84 2.55 -2.81
CA HIS A 178 -22.14 1.98 -3.17
C HIS A 178 -23.16 3.00 -3.66
N GLY A 179 -22.74 4.26 -3.82
CA GLY A 179 -23.59 5.34 -4.31
C GLY A 179 -23.50 5.55 -5.82
N ASP A 180 -24.18 6.59 -6.29
CA ASP A 180 -24.04 7.05 -7.66
C ASP A 180 -22.62 7.56 -7.92
N MET A 181 -22.14 7.46 -9.16
CA MET A 181 -20.82 7.99 -9.58
C MET A 181 -20.81 9.52 -9.62
N ALA A 182 -21.33 10.13 -8.56
CA ALA A 182 -21.36 11.58 -8.36
C ALA A 182 -20.17 12.03 -7.52
N PRO A 183 -19.77 13.31 -7.64
CA PRO A 183 -18.75 13.88 -6.75
C PRO A 183 -19.14 13.72 -5.29
N SER A 184 -18.23 13.18 -4.50
CA SER A 184 -18.35 13.01 -3.07
C SER A 184 -17.49 14.05 -2.32
N SER A 185 -17.07 13.79 -1.09
CA SER A 185 -16.54 14.81 -0.19
C SER A 185 -15.49 14.29 0.78
N VAL A 186 -14.81 15.24 1.42
CA VAL A 186 -14.05 15.03 2.65
C VAL A 186 -14.81 15.73 3.78
N SER A 187 -15.20 14.98 4.82
CA SER A 187 -15.76 15.50 6.05
C SER A 187 -14.66 15.95 6.99
N VAL A 188 -14.84 17.06 7.68
CA VAL A 188 -13.95 17.55 8.73
C VAL A 188 -14.70 17.48 10.05
N VAL A 189 -14.18 16.71 11.00
CA VAL A 189 -14.81 16.43 12.29
C VAL A 189 -13.99 17.08 13.41
N ALA A 190 -14.61 17.89 14.24
CA ALA A 190 -14.02 18.35 15.50
C ALA A 190 -13.99 17.17 16.48
N THR A 191 -12.80 16.77 16.91
CA THR A 191 -12.55 15.49 17.59
C THR A 191 -13.02 15.46 19.05
N GLU A 192 -13.09 16.62 19.73
CA GLU A 192 -13.56 16.68 21.11
C GLU A 192 -15.08 16.49 21.19
N PRO A 193 -15.90 17.30 20.48
CA PRO A 193 -17.36 17.13 20.52
C PRO A 193 -17.87 16.00 19.58
N MET A 194 -16.99 15.40 18.76
CA MET A 194 -17.36 14.48 17.68
C MET A 194 -18.45 15.08 16.78
N LEU A 195 -18.18 16.26 16.22
CA LEU A 195 -19.10 17.02 15.40
C LEU A 195 -18.50 17.30 14.00
N GLU A 196 -19.21 17.00 12.93
CA GLU A 196 -18.84 17.42 11.58
C GLU A 196 -18.97 18.94 11.45
N VAL A 197 -17.84 19.64 11.28
CA VAL A 197 -17.77 21.09 11.19
C VAL A 197 -17.69 21.60 9.75
N ALA A 198 -17.30 20.74 8.80
CA ALA A 198 -17.30 21.05 7.38
C ALA A 198 -17.42 19.77 6.54
N ARG A 199 -18.02 19.91 5.37
CA ARG A 199 -18.05 18.88 4.33
C ARG A 199 -17.59 19.49 3.01
N ILE A 200 -16.41 19.09 2.55
CA ILE A 200 -15.71 19.68 1.42
C ILE A 200 -15.96 18.82 0.19
N GLN A 201 -16.72 19.34 -0.77
CA GLN A 201 -16.96 18.65 -2.04
C GLN A 201 -15.63 18.46 -2.78
N THR A 202 -15.39 17.25 -3.29
CA THR A 202 -14.18 16.92 -4.07
C THR A 202 -14.52 16.37 -5.45
N CYS A 203 -14.61 15.08 -5.63
CA CYS A 203 -14.68 14.40 -6.92
C CYS A 203 -15.32 13.02 -6.78
N ALA A 204 -15.44 12.26 -7.85
CA ALA A 204 -16.05 10.93 -7.81
C ALA A 204 -15.08 9.90 -7.22
N MET A 205 -15.60 9.14 -6.24
CA MET A 205 -14.89 8.11 -5.50
C MET A 205 -13.55 8.61 -4.91
N PRO A 206 -13.55 9.63 -4.03
CA PRO A 206 -12.36 9.99 -3.28
C PRO A 206 -11.97 8.84 -2.35
N HIS A 207 -10.66 8.50 -2.27
CA HIS A 207 -10.21 7.33 -1.50
C HIS A 207 -9.04 7.64 -0.58
N GLY A 208 -7.81 7.28 -0.95
CA GLY A 208 -6.64 7.44 -0.09
C GLY A 208 -6.28 8.90 0.15
N SER A 209 -6.05 9.25 1.40
CA SER A 209 -5.79 10.64 1.78
C SER A 209 -4.79 10.76 2.92
N ARG A 210 -4.05 11.87 2.92
CA ARG A 210 -3.10 12.23 4.01
C ARG A 210 -2.92 13.74 4.11
N LEU A 211 -2.65 14.20 5.32
CA LEU A 211 -2.14 15.55 5.56
C LEU A 211 -0.65 15.63 5.22
N ASN A 212 -0.20 16.81 4.77
CA ASN A 212 1.24 17.05 4.69
C ASN A 212 1.86 17.12 6.10
N PRO A 213 3.19 16.94 6.24
CA PRO A 213 3.85 16.97 7.55
C PRO A 213 3.66 18.28 8.32
N GLN A 214 3.40 19.37 7.62
CA GLN A 214 3.13 20.68 8.25
C GLN A 214 1.70 20.82 8.77
N GLY A 215 0.78 19.96 8.31
CA GLY A 215 -0.65 20.00 8.64
C GLY A 215 -1.41 21.14 7.93
N THR A 216 -0.81 21.75 6.92
CA THR A 216 -1.40 22.90 6.19
C THR A 216 -2.16 22.50 4.93
N ARG A 217 -1.98 21.29 4.45
CA ARG A 217 -2.61 20.74 3.24
C ARG A 217 -3.06 19.30 3.49
N HIS A 218 -4.27 18.99 3.06
CA HIS A 218 -4.78 17.63 3.00
C HIS A 218 -4.89 17.22 1.53
N TYR A 219 -4.32 16.07 1.19
CA TYR A 219 -4.37 15.51 -0.15
C TYR A 219 -5.35 14.33 -0.18
N SER A 220 -6.17 14.27 -1.21
CA SER A 220 -7.09 13.16 -1.47
C SER A 220 -7.05 12.81 -2.95
N VAL A 221 -7.17 11.54 -3.29
CA VAL A 221 -7.23 11.07 -4.68
C VAL A 221 -8.64 10.65 -5.07
N CYS A 222 -8.97 10.75 -6.34
CA CYS A 222 -10.27 10.46 -6.90
C CYS A 222 -10.14 9.37 -7.96
N MET A 223 -10.57 8.17 -7.62
CA MET A 223 -10.33 6.98 -8.45
C MET A 223 -10.98 7.07 -9.83
N MET A 224 -12.18 7.64 -9.91
CA MET A 224 -12.94 7.69 -11.16
C MET A 224 -12.62 8.91 -12.03
N ASP A 225 -12.05 9.95 -11.43
CA ASP A 225 -11.73 11.19 -12.14
C ASP A 225 -10.23 11.34 -12.46
N ASP A 226 -9.41 10.33 -12.13
CA ASP A 226 -7.95 10.39 -12.29
C ASP A 226 -7.31 11.63 -11.64
N MET A 227 -7.79 12.06 -10.48
CA MET A 227 -7.36 13.32 -9.87
C MET A 227 -6.68 13.15 -8.53
N LEU A 228 -5.73 14.08 -8.27
CA LEU A 228 -5.24 14.44 -6.95
C LEU A 228 -5.87 15.80 -6.58
N VAL A 229 -6.49 15.89 -5.41
CA VAL A 229 -7.11 17.10 -4.87
C VAL A 229 -6.32 17.57 -3.65
N GLU A 230 -6.02 18.88 -3.58
CA GLU A 230 -5.42 19.54 -2.43
C GLU A 230 -6.46 20.41 -1.73
N ILE A 231 -6.63 20.19 -0.43
CA ILE A 231 -7.48 21.00 0.45
C ILE A 231 -6.56 21.87 1.34
N ASP A 232 -6.82 23.15 1.40
CA ASP A 232 -6.19 24.06 2.33
C ASP A 232 -6.87 23.91 3.71
N THR A 233 -6.09 23.53 4.72
CA THR A 233 -6.64 23.20 6.04
C THR A 233 -7.08 24.42 6.85
N ALA A 234 -6.57 25.62 6.54
CA ALA A 234 -6.97 26.85 7.22
C ALA A 234 -8.31 27.38 6.72
N THR A 235 -8.57 27.21 5.42
CA THR A 235 -9.82 27.70 4.78
C THR A 235 -10.88 26.61 4.63
N LEU A 236 -10.51 25.34 4.79
CA LEU A 236 -11.34 24.15 4.57
C LEU A 236 -11.96 24.16 3.15
N LYS A 237 -11.15 24.50 2.15
CA LYS A 237 -11.55 24.55 0.75
C LYS A 237 -10.52 23.85 -0.14
N VAL A 238 -11.00 23.30 -1.25
CA VAL A 238 -10.10 22.83 -2.31
C VAL A 238 -9.34 24.02 -2.87
N SER A 239 -8.01 23.99 -2.74
CA SER A 239 -7.11 25.03 -3.26
C SER A 239 -6.74 24.78 -4.72
N ARG A 240 -6.55 23.53 -5.09
CA ARG A 240 -6.19 23.10 -6.45
C ARG A 240 -6.40 21.61 -6.64
N HIS A 241 -6.39 21.17 -7.89
CA HIS A 241 -6.46 19.76 -8.26
C HIS A 241 -5.54 19.45 -9.43
N PHE A 242 -5.20 18.18 -9.64
CA PHE A 242 -4.25 17.73 -10.63
C PHE A 242 -4.78 16.50 -11.38
N LEU A 243 -4.84 16.56 -12.71
CA LEU A 243 -5.17 15.42 -13.55
C LEU A 243 -3.96 14.51 -13.72
N LEU A 244 -4.11 13.23 -13.42
CA LEU A 244 -3.04 12.22 -13.39
C LEU A 244 -3.00 11.32 -14.64
N THR A 245 -4.02 11.40 -15.50
CA THR A 245 -4.08 10.62 -16.76
C THR A 245 -2.81 10.85 -17.56
N LYS A 246 -2.11 9.77 -17.91
CA LYS A 246 -0.81 9.83 -18.58
C LYS A 246 -0.91 10.48 -19.95
N GLY A 247 -0.07 11.48 -20.18
CA GLY A 247 -0.07 12.29 -21.41
C GLY A 247 -1.07 13.44 -21.42
N ARG A 248 -1.85 13.62 -20.32
CA ARG A 248 -2.78 14.72 -20.14
C ARG A 248 -2.62 15.42 -18.78
N GLU A 249 -1.51 15.21 -18.13
CA GLU A 249 -1.21 15.74 -16.80
C GLU A 249 -1.37 17.25 -16.77
N MET A 250 -2.19 17.75 -15.87
CA MET A 250 -2.45 19.19 -15.76
C MET A 250 -2.85 19.58 -14.35
N GLY A 251 -2.15 20.57 -13.82
CA GLY A 251 -2.51 21.24 -12.56
C GLY A 251 -3.52 22.37 -12.81
N MET A 252 -4.53 22.45 -11.96
CA MET A 252 -5.61 23.44 -12.03
C MET A 252 -5.86 24.05 -10.66
N SER A 253 -6.22 25.34 -10.61
CA SER A 253 -6.58 26.05 -9.38
C SER A 253 -8.04 25.83 -9.01
N GLY A 254 -8.32 25.83 -7.69
CA GLY A 254 -9.67 25.68 -7.15
C GLY A 254 -10.23 24.25 -7.24
N PRO A 255 -11.53 24.09 -6.94
CA PRO A 255 -12.18 22.79 -6.97
C PRO A 255 -12.40 22.29 -8.41
N PRO A 256 -12.49 20.95 -8.61
CA PRO A 256 -12.97 20.40 -9.87
C PRO A 256 -14.35 20.98 -10.22
N VAL A 257 -14.53 21.42 -11.47
CA VAL A 257 -15.80 21.98 -11.91
C VAL A 257 -16.73 20.83 -12.33
N ALA A 258 -17.81 20.62 -11.57
CA ALA A 258 -18.85 19.68 -11.98
C ALA A 258 -19.52 20.19 -13.28
N LYS A 259 -19.59 19.38 -14.32
CA LYS A 259 -20.44 19.66 -15.47
C LYS A 259 -21.90 19.74 -15.00
N LYS A 260 -22.56 20.88 -15.20
CA LYS A 260 -24.02 20.92 -15.18
C LYS A 260 -24.51 20.06 -16.34
N THR A 261 -25.05 18.89 -16.05
CA THR A 261 -25.81 18.12 -17.03
C THR A 261 -27.21 18.72 -17.08
N ASP A 262 -27.46 19.61 -18.06
CA ASP A 262 -28.79 20.09 -18.38
C ASP A 262 -29.55 18.98 -19.14
N GLY A 263 -29.85 17.85 -18.48
CA GLY A 263 -30.57 16.74 -19.11
C GLY A 263 -31.07 15.73 -18.06
N PRO A 264 -32.08 14.91 -18.38
CA PRO A 264 -32.52 13.85 -17.49
C PRO A 264 -31.34 12.85 -17.23
N PRO A 265 -31.27 12.21 -16.06
CA PRO A 265 -30.15 11.34 -15.72
C PRO A 265 -30.01 10.24 -16.78
N ALA A 266 -28.86 10.21 -17.42
CA ALA A 266 -28.53 9.19 -18.42
C ALA A 266 -28.52 7.81 -17.75
N LYS A 267 -29.29 6.86 -18.27
CA LYS A 267 -29.45 5.48 -17.77
C LYS A 267 -28.18 4.61 -17.96
N HIS A 268 -27.12 5.12 -18.53
CA HIS A 268 -25.84 4.42 -18.72
C HIS A 268 -24.66 5.40 -18.64
N LEU A 269 -23.80 5.15 -17.67
CA LEU A 269 -22.35 5.43 -17.61
C LEU A 269 -21.82 6.51 -18.57
N ASP A 270 -22.20 7.77 -18.37
CA ASP A 270 -21.43 8.87 -18.91
C ASP A 270 -20.36 9.26 -17.87
N MET A 271 -19.15 8.73 -18.04
CA MET A 271 -17.99 8.90 -17.15
C MET A 271 -17.38 10.31 -17.22
N GLY A 272 -18.09 11.29 -17.77
CA GLY A 272 -17.60 12.64 -18.05
C GLY A 272 -18.04 13.70 -17.04
N GLY A 273 -17.79 13.51 -15.74
CA GLY A 273 -18.38 14.34 -14.67
C GLY A 273 -17.74 15.70 -14.38
N HIS A 274 -16.65 16.17 -15.02
CA HIS A 274 -15.92 17.34 -14.52
C HIS A 274 -15.41 18.33 -15.59
N GLY A 275 -16.16 18.62 -16.61
CA GLY A 275 -15.74 19.63 -17.59
C GLY A 275 -14.50 19.23 -18.43
N MET A 276 -13.88 18.10 -18.14
CA MET A 276 -12.82 17.51 -18.92
C MET A 276 -13.40 16.59 -20.00
N GLU A 277 -12.75 16.57 -21.17
CA GLU A 277 -13.11 15.58 -22.20
C GLU A 277 -12.97 14.16 -21.62
N PRO A 278 -13.92 13.25 -21.91
CA PRO A 278 -13.79 11.85 -21.51
C PRO A 278 -12.48 11.26 -22.05
N PRO A 279 -11.92 10.21 -21.38
CA PRO A 279 -10.71 9.54 -21.85
C PRO A 279 -10.87 9.12 -23.32
N LYS A 280 -9.89 9.50 -24.15
CA LYS A 280 -9.85 9.10 -25.56
C LYS A 280 -9.27 7.68 -25.68
N PRO A 281 -9.59 6.96 -26.76
CA PRO A 281 -8.89 5.70 -27.05
C PRO A 281 -7.37 5.92 -27.08
N GLY A 282 -6.64 5.20 -26.22
CA GLY A 282 -5.19 5.35 -26.05
C GLY A 282 -4.75 6.13 -24.81
N ASP A 283 -5.65 6.85 -24.13
CA ASP A 283 -5.36 7.45 -22.83
C ASP A 283 -5.13 6.37 -21.77
N ILE A 284 -4.10 6.54 -20.94
CA ILE A 284 -3.78 5.62 -19.83
C ILE A 284 -4.26 6.24 -18.52
N SER A 285 -5.38 5.73 -18.03
CA SER A 285 -5.96 6.13 -16.75
C SER A 285 -5.06 5.68 -15.58
N CYS A 286 -4.90 6.56 -14.59
CA CYS A 286 -4.23 6.27 -13.33
C CYS A 286 -5.11 5.44 -12.38
N SER A 287 -6.40 5.80 -12.24
CA SER A 287 -7.28 5.32 -11.16
C SER A 287 -6.56 5.37 -9.81
N PRO A 288 -6.28 6.59 -9.29
CA PRO A 288 -5.43 6.76 -8.13
C PRO A 288 -6.13 6.28 -6.85
N THR A 289 -5.42 5.47 -6.05
CA THR A 289 -5.96 4.86 -4.83
C THR A 289 -5.39 5.46 -3.55
N TRP A 290 -4.21 6.09 -3.61
CA TRP A 290 -3.55 6.64 -2.43
C TRP A 290 -2.72 7.88 -2.75
N ALA A 291 -2.73 8.85 -1.84
CA ALA A 291 -1.83 10.01 -1.85
C ALA A 291 -0.95 9.99 -0.59
N GLN A 292 0.36 9.91 -0.76
CA GLN A 292 1.33 9.89 0.33
C GLN A 292 2.31 11.05 0.20
N PRO A 293 2.20 12.10 1.03
CA PRO A 293 3.21 13.14 1.08
C PRO A 293 4.57 12.63 1.54
N SER A 294 5.65 13.18 0.99
CA SER A 294 7.01 12.93 1.50
C SER A 294 7.16 13.46 2.93
N THR A 295 8.18 12.97 3.65
CA THR A 295 8.47 13.42 5.02
C THR A 295 8.81 14.91 5.13
N SER A 296 9.29 15.52 4.04
CA SER A 296 9.49 16.98 3.94
C SER A 296 8.24 17.75 3.52
N GLY A 297 7.27 17.08 2.90
CA GLY A 297 6.10 17.70 2.26
C GLY A 297 6.38 18.32 0.89
N SER A 298 7.60 18.12 0.32
CA SER A 298 7.95 18.68 -0.99
C SER A 298 7.38 17.89 -2.17
N SER A 299 7.04 16.64 -1.98
CA SER A 299 6.46 15.74 -2.99
C SER A 299 5.24 15.04 -2.46
N ILE A 300 4.34 14.64 -3.37
CA ILE A 300 3.22 13.75 -3.11
C ILE A 300 3.38 12.53 -4.01
N PHE A 301 3.41 11.34 -3.45
CA PHE A 301 3.43 10.07 -4.16
C PHE A 301 2.00 9.57 -4.31
N VAL A 302 1.60 9.26 -5.53
CA VAL A 302 0.24 8.80 -5.87
C VAL A 302 0.29 7.41 -6.45
N ALA A 303 -0.39 6.46 -5.83
CA ALA A 303 -0.54 5.10 -6.33
C ALA A 303 -1.55 5.06 -7.48
N CYS A 304 -1.08 4.82 -8.70
CA CYS A 304 -1.89 4.69 -9.90
C CYS A 304 -2.22 3.21 -10.15
N ASN A 305 -3.31 2.74 -9.57
CA ASN A 305 -3.70 1.32 -9.55
C ASN A 305 -3.88 0.71 -10.94
N LYS A 306 -4.42 1.47 -11.89
CA LYS A 306 -4.74 0.98 -13.24
C LYS A 306 -3.54 1.02 -14.19
N SER A 307 -2.64 1.98 -14.02
CA SER A 307 -1.42 2.11 -14.85
C SER A 307 -0.18 1.44 -14.25
N ASP A 308 -0.30 0.83 -13.06
CA ASP A 308 0.78 0.09 -12.39
C ASP A 308 2.05 0.94 -12.20
N GLU A 309 1.87 2.18 -11.73
CA GLU A 309 2.94 3.13 -11.48
C GLU A 309 2.64 4.01 -10.26
N ILE A 310 3.68 4.57 -9.67
CA ILE A 310 3.58 5.60 -8.63
C ILE A 310 3.99 6.92 -9.26
N VAL A 311 3.10 7.91 -9.22
CA VAL A 311 3.37 9.26 -9.74
C VAL A 311 3.88 10.13 -8.62
N GLU A 312 5.04 10.76 -8.79
CA GLU A 312 5.55 11.78 -7.89
C GLU A 312 5.18 13.16 -8.42
N VAL A 313 4.43 13.91 -7.62
CA VAL A 313 4.00 15.29 -7.89
C VAL A 313 4.80 16.24 -7.00
N ASP A 314 5.47 17.23 -7.60
CA ASP A 314 6.10 18.34 -6.87
C ASP A 314 5.01 19.22 -6.23
N ALA A 315 5.02 19.31 -4.90
CA ALA A 315 3.98 20.02 -4.16
C ALA A 315 3.98 21.55 -4.39
N ALA A 316 5.11 22.16 -4.74
CA ALA A 316 5.20 23.59 -5.01
C ALA A 316 4.86 23.92 -6.47
N LYS A 317 5.46 23.19 -7.43
CA LYS A 317 5.27 23.43 -8.86
C LYS A 317 3.93 22.91 -9.39
N TRP A 318 3.32 21.98 -8.66
CA TRP A 318 2.11 21.28 -9.01
C TRP A 318 2.22 20.63 -10.41
N SER A 319 3.27 19.82 -10.56
CA SER A 319 3.62 19.12 -11.80
C SER A 319 4.23 17.77 -11.49
N VAL A 320 4.14 16.82 -12.42
CA VAL A 320 4.79 15.50 -12.30
C VAL A 320 6.30 15.67 -12.35
N THR A 321 7.00 15.12 -11.36
CA THR A 321 8.46 15.04 -11.32
C THR A 321 8.96 13.79 -12.00
N ARG A 322 8.34 12.66 -11.70
CA ARG A 322 8.67 11.35 -12.29
C ARG A 322 7.54 10.35 -12.11
N ARG A 323 7.63 9.26 -12.86
CA ARG A 323 6.79 8.08 -12.71
C ARG A 323 7.68 6.90 -12.34
N ILE A 324 7.38 6.25 -11.23
CA ILE A 324 8.09 5.09 -10.71
C ILE A 324 7.29 3.86 -11.12
N PRO A 325 7.86 2.94 -11.92
CA PRO A 325 7.19 1.68 -12.21
C PRO A 325 6.86 0.92 -10.92
N ALA A 326 5.64 0.43 -10.80
CA ALA A 326 5.19 -0.39 -9.68
C ALA A 326 4.74 -1.77 -10.15
N ARG A 327 4.32 -2.62 -9.22
CA ARG A 327 3.75 -3.92 -9.53
C ARG A 327 2.25 -3.80 -9.79
N PRO A 328 1.65 -4.80 -10.49
CA PRO A 328 0.23 -4.78 -10.83
C PRO A 328 -0.68 -4.51 -9.64
N GLY A 329 -1.53 -3.51 -9.80
CA GLY A 329 -2.51 -3.14 -8.78
C GLY A 329 -1.93 -2.42 -7.57
N VAL A 330 -0.91 -1.57 -7.75
CA VAL A 330 -0.39 -0.71 -6.68
C VAL A 330 -1.54 0.04 -6.01
N TYR A 331 -1.60 0.03 -4.65
CA TYR A 331 -2.80 0.45 -3.94
C TYR A 331 -2.55 1.42 -2.79
N ASN A 332 -1.86 1.00 -1.73
CA ASN A 332 -1.55 1.82 -0.56
C ASN A 332 -0.05 2.09 -0.49
N LEU A 333 0.32 3.24 0.07
CA LEU A 333 1.70 3.70 0.17
C LEU A 333 2.02 4.10 1.62
N ALA A 334 3.22 3.75 2.08
CA ALA A 334 3.81 4.28 3.31
C ALA A 334 5.27 4.67 3.08
N ILE A 335 5.75 5.67 3.80
CA ILE A 335 7.14 6.13 3.74
C ILE A 335 7.80 5.88 5.09
N THR A 336 9.04 5.40 5.10
CA THR A 336 9.86 5.34 6.31
C THR A 336 10.07 6.75 6.89
N LYS A 337 10.18 6.84 8.20
CA LYS A 337 10.32 8.14 8.89
C LYS A 337 11.57 8.90 8.47
N ASP A 338 12.64 8.16 8.15
CA ASP A 338 13.88 8.72 7.60
C ASP A 338 13.74 9.21 6.15
N GLY A 339 12.63 8.91 5.48
CA GLY A 339 12.32 9.32 4.11
C GLY A 339 13.14 8.58 3.05
N THR A 340 13.76 7.46 3.37
CA THR A 340 14.63 6.73 2.42
C THR A 340 13.87 5.71 1.59
N HIS A 341 12.81 5.11 2.12
CA HIS A 341 12.05 4.05 1.46
C HIS A 341 10.57 4.38 1.33
N LEU A 342 10.00 3.97 0.21
CA LEU A 342 8.56 3.93 -0.05
C LEU A 342 8.12 2.47 -0.14
N LEU A 343 7.13 2.12 0.66
CA LEU A 343 6.48 0.83 0.63
C LEU A 343 5.19 0.95 -0.17
N ALA A 344 4.90 -0.05 -1.00
CA ALA A 344 3.69 -0.10 -1.80
C ALA A 344 3.04 -1.47 -1.73
N THR A 345 1.75 -1.52 -1.39
CA THR A 345 0.96 -2.75 -1.51
C THR A 345 0.49 -2.92 -2.95
N ASN A 346 0.56 -4.14 -3.50
CA ASN A 346 0.21 -4.44 -4.89
C ASN A 346 -0.89 -5.51 -4.91
N LYS A 347 -2.17 -5.08 -4.97
CA LYS A 347 -3.33 -5.98 -4.81
C LYS A 347 -3.35 -7.11 -5.84
N ARG A 348 -3.07 -6.82 -7.13
CA ARG A 348 -3.09 -7.82 -8.21
C ARG A 348 -1.83 -8.68 -8.29
N ASP A 349 -0.68 -8.13 -7.82
CA ASP A 349 0.61 -8.85 -7.80
C ASP A 349 0.79 -9.70 -6.54
N GLN A 350 -0.08 -9.53 -5.55
CA GLN A 350 0.00 -10.23 -4.25
C GLN A 350 1.38 -10.06 -3.60
N SER A 351 1.88 -8.83 -3.55
CA SER A 351 3.20 -8.51 -3.01
C SER A 351 3.28 -7.11 -2.40
N VAL A 352 4.31 -6.90 -1.60
CA VAL A 352 4.74 -5.56 -1.16
C VAL A 352 6.04 -5.21 -1.88
N SER A 353 6.08 -4.02 -2.50
CA SER A 353 7.31 -3.44 -3.04
C SER A 353 7.97 -2.54 -2.00
N ILE A 354 9.28 -2.67 -1.82
CA ILE A 354 10.11 -1.72 -1.07
C ILE A 354 10.96 -0.98 -2.09
N ILE A 355 10.77 0.33 -2.19
CA ILE A 355 11.35 1.19 -3.21
C ILE A 355 12.28 2.20 -2.54
N GLU A 356 13.52 2.31 -3.00
CA GLU A 356 14.43 3.39 -2.62
C GLU A 356 13.93 4.71 -3.20
N LEU A 357 13.54 5.66 -2.34
CA LEU A 357 12.92 6.90 -2.79
C LEU A 357 13.84 7.75 -3.67
N LYS A 358 15.14 7.80 -3.37
CA LYS A 358 16.09 8.61 -4.13
C LYS A 358 16.15 8.21 -5.61
N SER A 359 16.29 6.92 -5.90
CA SER A 359 16.42 6.39 -7.26
C SER A 359 15.09 5.99 -7.90
N GLY A 360 14.05 5.70 -7.11
CA GLY A 360 12.83 5.06 -7.57
C GLY A 360 13.00 3.56 -7.89
N ARG A 361 14.12 2.95 -7.50
CA ARG A 361 14.41 1.54 -7.75
C ARG A 361 13.74 0.65 -6.71
N GLU A 362 13.05 -0.40 -7.18
CA GLU A 362 12.56 -1.46 -6.30
C GLU A 362 13.74 -2.24 -5.72
N LEU A 363 13.88 -2.25 -4.40
CA LEU A 363 14.90 -2.99 -3.66
C LEU A 363 14.47 -4.43 -3.41
N ALA A 364 13.18 -4.61 -3.12
CA ALA A 364 12.60 -5.92 -2.86
C ALA A 364 11.14 -5.96 -3.31
N ARG A 365 10.74 -7.14 -3.79
CA ARG A 365 9.36 -7.56 -3.99
C ARG A 365 9.09 -8.72 -3.04
N ILE A 366 8.20 -8.53 -2.08
CA ILE A 366 7.93 -9.48 -1.00
C ILE A 366 6.52 -10.05 -1.21
N PRO A 367 6.39 -11.31 -1.66
CA PRO A 367 5.08 -11.95 -1.81
C PRO A 367 4.45 -12.20 -0.44
N THR A 368 3.13 -12.01 -0.35
CA THR A 368 2.34 -12.26 0.86
C THR A 368 1.70 -13.64 0.84
N ARG A 369 1.32 -14.13 2.03
CA ARG A 369 0.71 -15.46 2.18
C ARG A 369 -0.68 -15.54 1.54
N ARG A 370 -1.49 -14.49 1.68
CA ARG A 370 -2.84 -14.38 1.13
C ARG A 370 -2.93 -13.26 0.09
N LYS A 371 -4.05 -13.24 -0.61
CA LYS A 371 -4.33 -12.26 -1.68
C LYS A 371 -5.03 -11.03 -1.13
N VAL A 372 -5.09 -10.01 -1.99
CA VAL A 372 -5.80 -8.75 -1.77
C VAL A 372 -5.16 -7.94 -0.63
N LEU A 373 -3.95 -7.41 -0.88
CA LEU A 373 -3.29 -6.50 0.06
C LEU A 373 -4.06 -5.18 0.15
N HIS A 374 -4.17 -4.64 1.36
CA HIS A 374 -4.87 -3.37 1.57
C HIS A 374 -3.93 -2.29 2.14
N GLY A 375 -3.81 -2.21 3.46
CA GLY A 375 -3.06 -1.18 4.14
C GLY A 375 -1.58 -1.54 4.38
N VAL A 376 -0.75 -0.53 4.59
CA VAL A 376 0.62 -0.69 5.07
C VAL A 376 0.99 0.47 5.98
N VAL A 377 1.59 0.15 7.13
CA VAL A 377 2.16 1.13 8.06
C VAL A 377 3.58 0.73 8.46
N VAL A 378 4.41 1.72 8.77
CA VAL A 378 5.80 1.53 9.19
C VAL A 378 5.94 1.91 10.66
N SER A 379 6.70 1.12 11.43
CA SER A 379 7.01 1.47 12.83
C SER A 379 7.84 2.76 12.90
N PRO A 380 7.67 3.59 13.96
CA PRO A 380 8.35 4.89 14.07
C PRO A 380 9.88 4.83 14.15
N ASP A 381 10.44 3.65 14.36
CA ASP A 381 11.89 3.37 14.37
C ASP A 381 12.40 2.79 13.04
N ASP A 382 11.55 2.74 12.02
CA ASP A 382 11.84 2.22 10.67
C ASP A 382 12.34 0.76 10.64
N ARG A 383 12.06 -0.04 11.69
CA ARG A 383 12.49 -1.44 11.75
C ARG A 383 11.52 -2.40 11.06
N TYR A 384 10.23 -2.16 11.19
CA TYR A 384 9.19 -3.07 10.72
C TYR A 384 8.10 -2.35 9.95
N ALA A 385 7.56 -3.04 8.95
CA ALA A 385 6.31 -2.68 8.31
C ALA A 385 5.25 -3.74 8.61
N PHE A 386 4.00 -3.28 8.77
CA PHE A 386 2.83 -4.10 9.02
C PHE A 386 1.88 -3.92 7.86
N VAL A 387 1.43 -5.02 7.27
CA VAL A 387 0.61 -5.03 6.06
C VAL A 387 -0.66 -5.83 6.32
N SER A 388 -1.82 -5.21 6.12
CA SER A 388 -3.10 -5.91 6.14
C SER A 388 -3.39 -6.56 4.80
N VAL A 389 -3.90 -7.78 4.85
CA VAL A 389 -4.26 -8.58 3.67
C VAL A 389 -5.66 -9.15 3.89
N GLU A 390 -6.58 -8.81 3.01
CA GLU A 390 -8.01 -9.12 3.15
C GLU A 390 -8.31 -10.63 3.13
N GLY A 391 -7.61 -11.40 2.28
CA GLY A 391 -7.99 -12.76 1.90
C GLY A 391 -8.98 -12.76 0.73
N VAL A 392 -9.57 -13.90 0.44
CA VAL A 392 -10.57 -14.06 -0.62
C VAL A 392 -11.76 -14.87 -0.11
N GLY A 393 -12.96 -14.32 -0.22
CA GLY A 393 -14.18 -14.97 0.27
C GLY A 393 -14.17 -15.13 1.79
N SER A 394 -14.34 -16.34 2.30
CA SER A 394 -14.32 -16.66 3.73
C SER A 394 -12.92 -17.00 4.27
N GLU A 395 -11.85 -16.67 3.54
CA GLU A 395 -10.50 -16.79 4.11
C GLU A 395 -10.32 -15.74 5.20
N PRO A 396 -9.69 -16.09 6.35
CA PRO A 396 -9.29 -15.08 7.32
C PRO A 396 -8.39 -14.03 6.67
N GLY A 397 -8.46 -12.79 7.15
CA GLY A 397 -7.44 -11.79 6.87
C GLY A 397 -6.09 -12.16 7.49
N THR A 398 -5.03 -11.44 7.15
CA THR A 398 -3.72 -11.54 7.82
C THR A 398 -3.11 -10.17 8.04
N VAL A 399 -2.26 -10.08 9.07
CA VAL A 399 -1.24 -9.04 9.19
C VAL A 399 0.12 -9.66 8.94
N GLU A 400 0.77 -9.24 7.86
CA GLU A 400 2.15 -9.64 7.52
C GLU A 400 3.12 -8.62 8.10
N ILE A 401 4.17 -9.09 8.78
CA ILE A 401 5.18 -8.24 9.40
C ILE A 401 6.49 -8.39 8.66
N ILE A 402 6.99 -7.29 8.11
CA ILE A 402 8.19 -7.23 7.29
C ILE A 402 9.31 -6.57 8.08
N ASP A 403 10.46 -7.23 8.19
CA ASP A 403 11.71 -6.62 8.66
C ASP A 403 12.32 -5.83 7.52
N LEU A 404 12.43 -4.50 7.70
CA LEU A 404 12.88 -3.57 6.65
C LEU A 404 14.38 -3.67 6.38
N ALA A 405 15.18 -4.12 7.34
CA ALA A 405 16.61 -4.36 7.13
C ALA A 405 16.86 -5.69 6.40
N ALA A 406 16.06 -6.73 6.73
CA ALA A 406 16.17 -8.04 6.12
C ALA A 406 15.38 -8.17 4.80
N LEU A 407 14.50 -7.21 4.49
CA LEU A 407 13.62 -7.16 3.32
C LEU A 407 12.80 -8.46 3.14
N LYS A 408 12.21 -8.96 4.23
CA LYS A 408 11.44 -10.21 4.23
C LYS A 408 10.36 -10.21 5.30
N ILE A 409 9.33 -11.05 5.12
CA ILE A 409 8.34 -11.34 6.16
C ILE A 409 9.01 -12.10 7.29
N VAL A 410 8.79 -11.65 8.52
CA VAL A 410 9.35 -12.23 9.75
C VAL A 410 8.30 -12.83 10.66
N ALA A 411 7.04 -12.42 10.48
CA ALA A 411 5.89 -12.98 11.17
C ALA A 411 4.62 -12.73 10.35
N SER A 412 3.60 -13.55 10.59
CA SER A 412 2.26 -13.41 10.03
C SER A 412 1.26 -13.86 11.08
N VAL A 413 0.17 -13.12 11.23
CA VAL A 413 -0.90 -13.43 12.17
C VAL A 413 -2.25 -13.38 11.46
N ASP A 414 -3.09 -14.38 11.68
CA ASP A 414 -4.46 -14.42 11.18
C ASP A 414 -5.33 -13.49 12.00
N VAL A 415 -6.21 -12.78 11.31
CA VAL A 415 -7.26 -11.91 11.88
C VAL A 415 -8.58 -12.25 11.18
N PRO A 416 -9.73 -11.77 11.68
CA PRO A 416 -11.00 -11.99 11.00
C PRO A 416 -11.00 -11.51 9.54
N GLU A 417 -12.02 -11.90 8.78
CA GLU A 417 -12.12 -11.70 7.33
C GLU A 417 -12.05 -10.23 6.92
N GLU A 418 -11.48 -9.99 5.72
CA GLU A 418 -11.40 -8.69 5.07
C GLU A 418 -10.61 -7.65 5.88
N ALA A 419 -9.35 -8.00 6.22
CA ALA A 419 -8.44 -7.11 6.93
C ALA A 419 -8.07 -5.90 6.06
N ALA A 420 -8.64 -4.73 6.36
CA ALA A 420 -8.58 -3.50 5.58
C ALA A 420 -7.65 -2.44 6.23
N GLY A 421 -8.22 -1.50 6.97
CA GLY A 421 -7.49 -0.42 7.63
C GLY A 421 -6.48 -0.93 8.66
N ILE A 422 -5.31 -0.31 8.69
CA ILE A 422 -4.25 -0.64 9.64
C ILE A 422 -3.55 0.64 10.09
N GLU A 423 -3.24 0.76 11.40
CA GLU A 423 -2.53 1.93 11.93
C GLU A 423 -1.65 1.53 13.11
N PHE A 424 -0.46 2.17 13.18
CA PHE A 424 0.55 1.89 14.19
C PHE A 424 0.22 2.59 15.51
N LEU A 425 0.04 1.85 16.60
CA LEU A 425 -0.29 2.43 17.90
C LEU A 425 0.97 2.93 18.61
N ARG A 426 1.87 2.03 19.04
CA ARG A 426 3.07 2.38 19.81
C ARG A 426 4.09 1.24 19.91
N ILE A 427 5.26 1.61 20.38
CA ILE A 427 6.29 0.67 20.85
C ILE A 427 6.31 0.73 22.39
N GLU A 428 6.31 -0.43 23.04
CA GLU A 428 6.41 -0.53 24.50
C GLU A 428 7.45 -1.57 24.91
N PRO A 429 7.93 -1.57 26.19
CA PRO A 429 8.77 -2.65 26.69
C PRO A 429 8.10 -4.01 26.49
N ALA A 430 8.90 -5.04 26.17
CA ALA A 430 8.38 -6.39 26.01
C ALA A 430 7.75 -6.91 27.31
N LYS A 431 6.59 -7.55 27.17
CA LYS A 431 5.86 -8.20 28.28
C LYS A 431 6.19 -9.67 28.37
#